data_4b7f99f0eb955e49e104a0e4b15e64a7
#
_entry.id   4b7f99f0eb955e49e104a0e4b15e64a7
#
_cell.length_a   1.000
_cell.length_b   1.000
_cell.length_c   1.000
_cell.angle_alpha   90.00
_cell.angle_beta   90.00
_cell.angle_gamma   90.00
#
_symmetry.space_group_name_H-M   'P 1'
#
loop_
_entity.id
_entity.type
_entity.pdbx_description
1 polymer ?
#
loop_
_entity_poly.entity_id
_entity_poly.type
_entity_poly.pdbx_seq_one_letter_code
_entity_poly.pdbx_strand_id
1 'polypeptide(L)'
;MKTRLRLGAILHFIIAIGHIACLFFLEEAFKAYDILDVMTNMCFGQTWLLYALTIALALAFTVAGLYALSAAGDIKRLPLQRLVIIAIVVVYSIRAVLGLGSLVWDFSWLKLFSSLTPALVAWYYLPGIRRNVE
;
A
#
# COMPACT_ATOMS: atom_id res chain seq x y z
N MET A 1 -6.44 -18.25 -8.81
CA MET A 1 -6.93 -17.46 -7.68
C MET A 1 -5.88 -17.31 -6.57
N LYS A 2 -5.37 -18.40 -5.99
CA LYS A 2 -4.29 -18.37 -4.97
C LYS A 2 -3.03 -17.61 -5.43
N THR A 3 -2.59 -17.82 -6.68
CA THR A 3 -1.42 -17.17 -7.25
C THR A 3 -1.51 -15.63 -7.22
N ARG A 4 -2.68 -15.07 -7.52
CA ARG A 4 -2.88 -13.60 -7.46
C ARG A 4 -2.71 -13.06 -6.05
N LEU A 5 -3.28 -13.72 -5.04
CA LEU A 5 -3.14 -13.32 -3.64
C LEU A 5 -1.69 -13.43 -3.16
N ARG A 6 -0.95 -14.45 -3.59
CA ARG A 6 0.49 -14.58 -3.31
C ARG A 6 1.29 -13.46 -3.94
N LEU A 7 1.01 -13.11 -5.20
CA LEU A 7 1.65 -11.97 -5.86
C LEU A 7 1.32 -10.66 -5.16
N GLY A 8 0.07 -10.47 -4.72
CA GLY A 8 -0.31 -9.32 -3.90
C GLY A 8 0.43 -9.27 -2.56
N ALA A 9 0.63 -10.40 -1.90
CA ALA A 9 1.43 -10.48 -0.68
C ALA A 9 2.89 -10.11 -0.92
N ILE A 10 3.51 -10.65 -1.96
CA ILE A 10 4.90 -10.33 -2.35
C ILE A 10 5.04 -8.84 -2.62
N LEU A 11 4.12 -8.26 -3.37
CA LEU A 11 4.12 -6.83 -3.67
C LEU A 11 4.04 -5.99 -2.38
N HIS A 12 3.19 -6.36 -1.42
CA HIS A 12 3.11 -5.68 -0.13
C HIS A 12 4.40 -5.78 0.69
N PHE A 13 5.06 -6.94 0.70
CA PHE A 13 6.34 -7.08 1.38
C PHE A 13 7.44 -6.25 0.70
N ILE A 14 7.47 -6.18 -0.63
CA ILE A 14 8.39 -5.29 -1.37
C ILE A 14 8.13 -3.83 -0.99
N ILE A 15 6.86 -3.40 -0.94
CA ILE A 15 6.49 -2.04 -0.54
C ILE A 15 6.90 -1.77 0.91
N ALA A 16 6.68 -2.71 1.83
CA ALA A 16 7.08 -2.59 3.23
C ALA A 16 8.61 -2.43 3.37
N ILE A 17 9.38 -3.26 2.67
CA ILE A 17 10.85 -3.17 2.63
C ILE A 17 11.28 -1.82 2.05
N GLY A 18 10.63 -1.36 0.97
CA GLY A 18 10.87 -0.04 0.39
C GLY A 18 10.66 1.09 1.39
N HIS A 19 9.61 1.05 2.22
CA HIS A 19 9.37 2.06 3.26
C HIS A 19 10.44 2.04 4.34
N ILE A 20 10.91 0.85 4.74
CA ILE A 20 12.04 0.73 5.68
C ILE A 20 13.33 1.28 5.06
N ALA A 21 13.60 0.97 3.80
CA ALA A 21 14.77 1.52 3.10
C ALA A 21 14.71 3.05 2.96
N CYS A 22 13.51 3.61 2.73
CA CYS A 22 13.32 5.07 2.65
C CYS A 22 13.67 5.80 3.95
N LEU A 23 13.70 5.14 5.11
CA LEU A 23 14.09 5.78 6.37
C LEU A 23 15.52 6.36 6.34
N PHE A 24 16.39 5.84 5.49
CA PHE A 24 17.78 6.32 5.33
C PHE A 24 17.89 7.61 4.51
N PHE A 25 16.86 7.95 3.70
CA PHE A 25 16.82 9.12 2.83
C PHE A 25 15.39 9.68 2.70
N LEU A 26 14.68 9.78 3.85
CA LEU A 26 13.24 10.05 3.89
C LEU A 26 12.86 11.40 3.28
N GLU A 27 13.63 12.45 3.57
CA GLU A 27 13.38 13.78 3.02
C GLU A 27 13.57 13.83 1.50
N GLU A 28 14.65 13.19 1.00
CA GLU A 28 14.92 13.11 -0.44
C GLU A 28 13.82 12.34 -1.16
N ALA A 29 13.34 11.24 -0.57
CA ALA A 29 12.21 10.50 -1.11
C ALA A 29 10.95 11.35 -1.19
N PHE A 30 10.61 12.09 -0.14
CA PHE A 30 9.44 12.97 -0.13
C PHE A 30 9.55 14.15 -1.11
N LYS A 31 10.76 14.71 -1.27
CA LYS A 31 11.05 15.72 -2.29
C LYS A 31 10.86 15.16 -3.72
N ALA A 32 11.34 13.95 -3.97
CA ALA A 32 11.20 13.29 -5.27
C ALA A 32 9.73 13.05 -5.67
N TYR A 33 8.86 12.82 -4.69
CA TYR A 33 7.41 12.67 -4.90
C TYR A 33 6.62 13.99 -4.81
N ASP A 34 7.30 15.10 -4.55
CA ASP A 34 6.68 16.44 -4.37
C ASP A 34 5.61 16.45 -3.26
N ILE A 35 5.87 15.74 -2.18
CA ILE A 35 4.96 15.62 -1.04
C ILE A 35 5.58 16.04 0.29
N LEU A 36 6.82 16.55 0.30
CA LEU A 36 7.52 16.89 1.53
C LEU A 36 6.75 17.92 2.37
N ASP A 37 6.29 19.01 1.75
CA ASP A 37 5.55 20.07 2.44
C ASP A 37 4.23 19.56 3.00
N VAL A 38 3.51 18.72 2.24
CA VAL A 38 2.26 18.10 2.70
C VAL A 38 2.51 17.21 3.90
N MET A 39 3.53 16.35 3.84
CA MET A 39 3.89 15.44 4.93
C MET A 39 4.37 16.20 6.17
N THR A 40 5.20 17.23 5.99
CA THR A 40 5.69 18.07 7.09
C THR A 40 4.53 18.78 7.79
N ASN A 41 3.59 19.35 7.03
CA ASN A 41 2.40 20.00 7.58
C ASN A 41 1.49 19.01 8.31
N MET A 42 1.26 17.83 7.77
CA MET A 42 0.48 16.76 8.43
C MET A 42 1.12 16.33 9.76
N CYS A 43 2.43 16.39 9.86
CA CYS A 43 3.19 16.05 11.06
C CYS A 43 3.50 17.26 11.96
N PHE A 44 2.78 18.38 11.79
CA PHE A 44 2.93 19.60 12.60
C PHE A 44 4.38 20.13 12.64
N GLY A 45 5.14 19.97 11.55
CA GLY A 45 6.54 20.34 11.46
C GLY A 45 7.50 19.43 12.26
N GLN A 46 7.02 18.31 12.81
CA GLN A 46 7.84 17.43 13.65
C GLN A 46 8.43 16.28 12.83
N THR A 47 9.73 16.31 12.59
CA THR A 47 10.44 15.32 11.77
C THR A 47 10.30 13.89 12.29
N TRP A 48 10.30 13.67 13.61
CA TRP A 48 10.17 12.33 14.18
C TRP A 48 8.83 11.66 13.84
N LEU A 49 7.76 12.45 13.66
CA LEU A 49 6.46 11.93 13.23
C LEU A 49 6.49 11.37 11.80
N LEU A 50 7.30 11.96 10.92
CA LEU A 50 7.50 11.44 9.56
C LEU A 50 8.10 10.04 9.59
N TYR A 51 9.11 9.83 10.44
CA TYR A 51 9.72 8.50 10.62
C TYR A 51 8.73 7.51 11.25
N ALA A 52 8.02 7.93 12.30
CA ALA A 52 7.01 7.09 12.95
C ALA A 52 5.89 6.68 11.98
N LEU A 53 5.40 7.61 11.15
CA LEU A 53 4.39 7.33 10.13
C LEU A 53 4.90 6.34 9.09
N THR A 54 6.14 6.50 8.62
CA THR A 54 6.75 5.60 7.63
C THR A 54 6.90 4.17 8.18
N ILE A 55 7.32 4.04 9.45
CA ILE A 55 7.39 2.75 10.13
C ILE A 55 5.99 2.13 10.28
N ALA A 56 5.00 2.92 10.71
CA ALA A 56 3.62 2.45 10.84
C ALA A 56 3.05 1.96 9.49
N LEU A 57 3.35 2.65 8.40
CA LEU A 57 2.98 2.21 7.05
C LEU A 57 3.67 0.91 6.65
N ALA A 58 4.97 0.75 6.92
CA ALA A 58 5.70 -0.49 6.64
C ALA A 58 5.08 -1.67 7.40
N LEU A 59 4.69 -1.49 8.66
CA LEU A 59 3.99 -2.50 9.45
C LEU A 59 2.61 -2.81 8.87
N ALA A 60 1.84 -1.80 8.47
CA ALA A 60 0.53 -1.97 7.87
C ALA A 60 0.60 -2.76 6.55
N PHE A 61 1.61 -2.49 5.70
CA PHE A 61 1.83 -3.25 4.47
C PHE A 61 2.25 -4.69 4.75
N THR A 62 3.08 -4.92 5.76
CA THR A 62 3.44 -6.27 6.21
C THR A 62 2.20 -7.06 6.64
N VAL A 63 1.36 -6.46 7.48
CA VAL A 63 0.09 -7.06 7.92
C VAL A 63 -0.83 -7.34 6.72
N ALA A 64 -0.97 -6.41 5.78
CA ALA A 64 -1.76 -6.62 4.57
C ALA A 64 -1.24 -7.80 3.74
N GLY A 65 0.07 -7.97 3.61
CA GLY A 65 0.70 -9.12 2.98
C GLY A 65 0.36 -10.44 3.67
N LEU A 66 0.40 -10.46 5.02
CA LEU A 66 0.00 -11.64 5.80
C LEU A 66 -1.48 -11.99 5.60
N TYR A 67 -2.38 -11.02 5.51
CA TYR A 67 -3.79 -11.26 5.20
C TYR A 67 -3.99 -11.83 3.80
N ALA A 68 -3.18 -11.44 2.81
CA ALA A 68 -3.20 -12.04 1.48
C ALA A 68 -2.74 -13.49 1.50
N LEU A 69 -1.67 -13.83 2.25
CA LEU A 69 -1.22 -15.22 2.41
C LEU A 69 -2.26 -16.06 3.14
N SER A 70 -2.91 -15.51 4.16
CA SER A 70 -4.03 -16.16 4.86
C SER A 70 -5.20 -16.42 3.91
N ALA A 71 -5.57 -15.46 3.07
CA ALA A 71 -6.61 -15.61 2.06
C ALA A 71 -6.21 -16.60 0.94
N ALA A 72 -4.92 -16.72 0.63
CA ALA A 72 -4.40 -17.75 -0.27
C ALA A 72 -4.45 -19.17 0.35
N GLY A 73 -4.52 -19.25 1.68
CA GLY A 73 -4.51 -20.50 2.44
C GLY A 73 -3.09 -21.04 2.69
N ASP A 74 -2.08 -20.17 2.65
CA ASP A 74 -0.69 -20.52 2.91
C ASP A 74 -0.36 -20.47 4.40
N ILE A 75 -1.09 -19.67 5.17
CA ILE A 75 -1.02 -19.60 6.63
C ILE A 75 -2.41 -19.76 7.25
N LYS A 76 -2.46 -19.94 8.57
CA LYS A 76 -3.72 -20.04 9.32
C LYS A 76 -4.62 -18.84 9.04
N ARG A 77 -5.94 -19.10 9.02
CA ARG A 77 -6.93 -18.05 8.80
C ARG A 77 -6.86 -16.99 9.90
N LEU A 78 -6.62 -15.75 9.47
CA LEU A 78 -6.57 -14.60 10.36
C LEU A 78 -7.98 -14.09 10.69
N PRO A 79 -8.19 -13.49 11.88
CA PRO A 79 -9.47 -12.93 12.26
C PRO A 79 -9.84 -11.78 11.30
N LEU A 80 -11.16 -11.58 11.11
CA LEU A 80 -11.71 -10.51 10.26
C LEU A 80 -11.14 -10.47 8.82
N GLN A 81 -10.59 -11.60 8.32
CA GLN A 81 -9.91 -11.70 7.04
C GLN A 81 -10.70 -11.05 5.89
N ARG A 82 -12.01 -11.34 5.79
CA ARG A 82 -12.86 -10.77 4.74
C ARG A 82 -12.93 -9.25 4.82
N LEU A 83 -13.15 -8.72 6.02
CA LEU A 83 -13.24 -7.28 6.25
C LEU A 83 -11.95 -6.58 5.86
N VAL A 84 -10.81 -7.12 6.29
CA VAL A 84 -9.49 -6.55 5.97
C VAL A 84 -9.21 -6.61 4.46
N ILE A 85 -9.52 -7.71 3.80
CA ILE A 85 -9.34 -7.81 2.33
C ILE A 85 -10.23 -6.81 1.59
N ILE A 86 -11.49 -6.63 2.01
CA ILE A 86 -12.38 -5.62 1.44
C ILE A 86 -11.81 -4.21 1.67
N ALA A 87 -11.38 -3.91 2.89
CA ALA A 87 -10.79 -2.61 3.23
C ALA A 87 -9.55 -2.32 2.36
N ILE A 88 -8.66 -3.30 2.18
CA ILE A 88 -7.49 -3.18 1.31
C ILE A 88 -7.94 -2.85 -0.13
N VAL A 89 -8.87 -3.61 -0.70
CA VAL A 89 -9.34 -3.38 -2.07
C VAL A 89 -9.94 -1.99 -2.22
N VAL A 90 -10.80 -1.56 -1.28
CA VAL A 90 -11.43 -0.24 -1.31
C VAL A 90 -10.39 0.88 -1.23
N VAL A 91 -9.51 0.84 -0.23
CA VAL A 91 -8.48 1.88 -0.03
C VAL A 91 -7.56 1.99 -1.25
N TYR A 92 -7.09 0.86 -1.78
CA TYR A 92 -6.21 0.86 -2.95
C TYR A 92 -6.94 1.27 -4.24
N SER A 93 -8.23 0.95 -4.39
CA SER A 93 -9.04 1.42 -5.53
C SER A 93 -9.21 2.95 -5.49
N ILE A 94 -9.55 3.50 -4.32
CA ILE A 94 -9.64 4.96 -4.14
C ILE A 94 -8.28 5.62 -4.43
N ARG A 95 -7.19 5.08 -3.88
CA ARG A 95 -5.83 5.58 -4.10
C ARG A 95 -5.43 5.55 -5.58
N ALA A 96 -5.80 4.49 -6.31
CA ALA A 96 -5.54 4.37 -7.73
C ALA A 96 -6.31 5.42 -8.54
N VAL A 97 -7.61 5.60 -8.27
CA VAL A 97 -8.45 6.59 -8.96
C VAL A 97 -7.93 8.01 -8.73
N LEU A 98 -7.64 8.36 -7.48
CA LEU A 98 -7.11 9.69 -7.14
C LEU A 98 -5.73 9.93 -7.76
N GLY A 99 -4.86 8.91 -7.72
CA GLY A 99 -3.53 9.00 -8.32
C GLY A 99 -3.56 9.15 -9.84
N LEU A 100 -4.40 8.35 -10.53
CA LEU A 100 -4.58 8.48 -11.98
C LEU A 100 -5.23 9.80 -12.36
N GLY A 101 -6.19 10.28 -11.55
CA GLY A 101 -6.80 11.59 -11.74
C GLY A 101 -5.80 12.74 -11.65
N SER A 102 -4.84 12.68 -10.74
CA SER A 102 -3.81 13.71 -10.58
C SER A 102 -2.87 13.85 -11.80
N LEU A 103 -2.70 12.78 -12.59
CA LEU A 103 -1.87 12.79 -13.80
C LEU A 103 -2.44 13.70 -14.92
N VAL A 104 -3.73 14.01 -14.86
CA VAL A 104 -4.36 14.91 -15.84
C VAL A 104 -3.84 16.34 -15.67
N TRP A 105 -3.50 16.73 -14.43
CA TRP A 105 -3.07 18.09 -14.11
C TRP A 105 -1.55 18.24 -14.12
N ASP A 106 -0.83 17.19 -13.70
CA ASP A 106 0.62 17.19 -13.61
C ASP A 106 1.18 15.79 -13.87
N PHE A 107 1.63 15.56 -15.10
CA PHE A 107 2.16 14.27 -15.52
C PHE A 107 3.61 14.09 -15.06
N SER A 108 3.86 12.99 -14.35
CA SER A 108 5.21 12.51 -14.01
C SER A 108 5.24 10.98 -14.08
N TRP A 109 6.33 10.44 -14.62
CA TRP A 109 6.54 8.99 -14.66
C TRP A 109 6.51 8.36 -13.26
N LEU A 110 7.04 9.07 -12.26
CA LEU A 110 7.03 8.62 -10.87
C LEU A 110 5.61 8.56 -10.31
N LYS A 111 4.79 9.59 -10.59
CA LYS A 111 3.37 9.62 -10.21
C LYS A 111 2.58 8.53 -10.93
N LEU A 112 2.89 8.25 -12.20
CA LEU A 112 2.25 7.17 -12.94
C LEU A 112 2.52 5.81 -12.29
N PHE A 113 3.79 5.48 -12.02
CA PHE A 113 4.16 4.22 -11.35
C PHE A 113 3.54 4.11 -9.95
N SER A 114 3.54 5.21 -9.19
CA SER A 114 2.94 5.23 -7.86
C SER A 114 1.41 5.06 -7.87
N SER A 115 0.75 5.39 -8.99
CA SER A 115 -0.70 5.22 -9.19
C SER A 115 -1.08 3.85 -9.75
N LEU A 116 -0.23 3.24 -10.57
CA LEU A 116 -0.44 1.89 -11.09
C LEU A 116 -0.27 0.81 -10.02
N THR A 117 0.66 1.01 -9.08
CA THR A 117 0.89 0.06 -7.98
C THR A 117 -0.38 -0.21 -7.17
N PRO A 118 -1.14 0.80 -6.69
CA PRO A 118 -2.42 0.58 -6.01
C PRO A 118 -3.45 -0.16 -6.87
N ALA A 119 -3.53 0.13 -8.16
CA ALA A 119 -4.44 -0.55 -9.06
C ALA A 119 -4.11 -2.06 -9.17
N LEU A 120 -2.84 -2.41 -9.28
CA LEU A 120 -2.36 -3.79 -9.28
C LEU A 120 -2.68 -4.50 -7.96
N VAL A 121 -2.45 -3.84 -6.83
CA VAL A 121 -2.78 -4.40 -5.51
C VAL A 121 -4.27 -4.69 -5.41
N ALA A 122 -5.13 -3.72 -5.74
CA ALA A 122 -6.58 -3.93 -5.73
C ALA A 122 -6.97 -5.13 -6.61
N TRP A 123 -6.41 -5.23 -7.81
CA TRP A 123 -6.64 -6.34 -8.74
C TRP A 123 -6.22 -7.70 -8.16
N TYR A 124 -5.07 -7.77 -7.49
CA TYR A 124 -4.58 -9.03 -6.90
C TYR A 124 -5.41 -9.48 -5.70
N TYR A 125 -6.01 -8.56 -4.94
CA TYR A 125 -6.81 -8.87 -3.75
C TYR A 125 -8.28 -9.17 -4.04
N LEU A 126 -8.83 -8.76 -5.19
CA LEU A 126 -10.23 -9.03 -5.58
C LEU A 126 -10.68 -10.49 -5.40
N PRO A 127 -9.87 -11.51 -5.77
CA PRO A 127 -10.27 -12.90 -5.57
C PRO A 127 -10.46 -13.30 -4.11
N GLY A 128 -9.79 -12.58 -3.17
CA GLY A 128 -9.91 -12.83 -1.73
C GLY A 128 -11.28 -12.48 -1.16
N ILE A 129 -12.01 -11.55 -1.79
CA ILE A 129 -13.37 -11.19 -1.39
C ILE A 129 -14.34 -12.35 -1.66
N ARG A 130 -14.19 -13.04 -2.80
CA ARG A 130 -15.10 -14.10 -3.25
C ARG A 130 -14.91 -15.41 -2.47
N ARG A 131 -13.69 -15.71 -2.06
CA ARG A 131 -13.34 -16.98 -1.41
C ARG A 131 -13.94 -17.18 -0.02
N ASN A 132 -14.37 -16.12 0.63
CA ASN A 132 -14.93 -16.16 1.98
C ASN A 132 -16.47 -16.34 1.99
N VAL A 133 -17.07 -16.67 0.85
CA VAL A 133 -18.53 -16.90 0.72
C VAL A 133 -18.86 -18.39 0.81
N GLU A 134 -17.85 -19.26 0.71
CA GLU A 134 -17.93 -20.72 0.90
C GLU A 134 -17.41 -21.09 2.32
#